data_8900476f90000a5f5e3f314c2093b4df
#
_entry.id   8900476f90000a5f5e3f314c2093b4df
#
_cell.length_a   1.000
_cell.length_b   1.000
_cell.length_c   1.000
_cell.angle_alpha   90.00
_cell.angle_beta   90.00
_cell.angle_gamma   90.00
#
_symmetry.space_group_name_H-M   'P 1'
#
loop_
_entity.id
_entity.type
_entity.pdbx_description
1 polymer ?
#
loop_
_entity_poly.entity_id
_entity_poly.type
_entity_poly.pdbx_seq_one_letter_code
_entity_poly.pdbx_strand_id
1 'polypeptide(L)'
;ITDKYSNEQLNRFINFVLRYLSDLDIPVKRGTFVEFRSGMINVCPVGRNCSQKERDAFGEYDKVHHVREKMVEVLKKEFSDYGFVYLIGGQISFDVVPQGWDKTYCLQFLDGYDEIHFFGDKTAPGGNDYEIFSDPRTIGHTVTGPFDTISQCENLFFGSE
;
A
#
# COMPACT_ATOMS: atom_id res chain seq x y z
N ILE A 1 -13.87 1.93 2.03
CA ILE A 1 -13.95 1.90 0.56
C ILE A 1 -15.41 1.85 0.09
N THR A 2 -16.29 1.15 0.79
CA THR A 2 -17.73 1.06 0.50
C THR A 2 -18.48 2.39 0.64
N ASP A 3 -17.94 3.36 1.33
CA ASP A 3 -18.51 4.70 1.45
C ASP A 3 -18.28 5.55 0.18
N LYS A 4 -17.31 5.16 -0.64
CA LYS A 4 -16.92 5.91 -1.85
C LYS A 4 -17.33 5.20 -3.15
N TYR A 5 -17.44 3.88 -3.14
CA TYR A 5 -17.76 3.08 -4.32
C TYR A 5 -18.96 2.17 -4.07
N SER A 6 -19.83 2.05 -5.06
CA SER A 6 -20.95 1.10 -5.00
C SER A 6 -20.45 -0.35 -5.08
N ASN A 7 -21.26 -1.28 -4.60
CA ASN A 7 -20.98 -2.71 -4.74
C ASN A 7 -20.82 -3.14 -6.20
N GLU A 8 -21.55 -2.50 -7.12
CA GLU A 8 -21.44 -2.78 -8.56
C GLU A 8 -20.04 -2.39 -9.10
N GLN A 9 -19.53 -1.21 -8.71
CA GLN A 9 -18.19 -0.76 -9.09
C GLN A 9 -17.11 -1.67 -8.50
N LEU A 10 -17.22 -2.02 -7.23
CA LEU A 10 -16.27 -2.90 -6.57
C LEU A 10 -16.29 -4.31 -7.15
N ASN A 11 -17.46 -4.85 -7.46
CA ASN A 11 -17.61 -6.16 -8.11
C ASN A 11 -17.03 -6.16 -9.51
N ARG A 12 -17.23 -5.09 -10.30
CA ARG A 12 -16.61 -4.95 -11.64
C ARG A 12 -15.10 -4.99 -11.54
N PHE A 13 -14.53 -4.26 -10.58
CA PHE A 13 -13.08 -4.24 -10.32
C PHE A 13 -12.57 -5.63 -9.92
N ILE A 14 -13.17 -6.25 -8.90
CA ILE A 14 -12.77 -7.57 -8.40
C ILE A 14 -12.88 -8.63 -9.49
N ASN A 15 -13.97 -8.63 -10.27
CA ASN A 15 -14.15 -9.56 -11.37
C ASN A 15 -13.08 -9.40 -12.45
N PHE A 16 -12.66 -8.17 -12.74
CA PHE A 16 -11.58 -7.92 -13.70
C PHE A 16 -10.24 -8.46 -13.16
N VAL A 17 -9.92 -8.17 -11.90
CA VAL A 17 -8.73 -8.69 -11.22
C VAL A 17 -8.68 -10.22 -11.26
N LEU A 18 -9.80 -10.89 -10.93
CA LEU A 18 -9.88 -12.35 -10.94
C LEU A 18 -9.69 -12.94 -12.35
N ARG A 19 -10.28 -12.32 -13.38
CA ARG A 19 -10.06 -12.72 -14.78
C ARG A 19 -8.60 -12.55 -15.18
N TYR A 20 -8.00 -11.41 -14.89
CA TYR A 20 -6.58 -11.19 -15.17
C TYR A 20 -5.70 -12.24 -14.51
N LEU A 21 -5.96 -12.54 -13.24
CA LEU A 21 -5.21 -13.55 -12.48
C LEU A 21 -5.45 -14.98 -13.01
N SER A 22 -6.62 -15.29 -13.56
CA SER A 22 -6.89 -16.60 -14.16
C SER A 22 -6.00 -16.87 -15.37
N ASP A 23 -5.75 -15.82 -16.17
CA ASP A 23 -4.96 -15.91 -17.40
C ASP A 23 -3.46 -15.65 -17.16
N LEU A 24 -3.10 -15.16 -15.97
CA LEU A 24 -1.72 -14.89 -15.60
C LEU A 24 -0.93 -16.19 -15.40
N ASP A 25 0.08 -16.42 -16.23
CA ASP A 25 0.98 -17.57 -16.07
C ASP A 25 2.15 -17.20 -15.15
N ILE A 26 2.14 -17.74 -13.94
CA ILE A 26 3.20 -17.60 -12.93
C ILE A 26 3.46 -18.97 -12.29
N PRO A 27 4.68 -19.24 -11.78
CA PRO A 27 5.07 -20.58 -11.32
C PRO A 27 4.18 -21.17 -10.24
N VAL A 28 3.62 -20.34 -9.37
CA VAL A 28 2.83 -20.80 -8.21
C VAL A 28 1.64 -19.88 -7.98
N LYS A 29 0.47 -20.48 -7.74
CA LYS A 29 -0.74 -19.80 -7.25
C LYS A 29 -1.32 -20.56 -6.07
N ARG A 30 -1.69 -19.84 -4.96
CA ARG A 30 -2.18 -20.46 -3.72
C ARG A 30 -3.55 -19.96 -3.25
N GLY A 31 -3.98 -18.75 -3.63
CA GLY A 31 -5.15 -18.07 -3.07
C GLY A 31 -4.74 -17.34 -1.79
N THR A 32 -5.55 -16.75 -1.09
CA THR A 32 -6.39 -15.60 -1.27
C THR A 32 -5.75 -14.59 -2.23
N PHE A 33 -6.34 -14.38 -3.38
CA PHE A 33 -5.79 -13.47 -4.40
C PHE A 33 -6.27 -12.03 -4.24
N VAL A 34 -7.50 -11.86 -3.77
CA VAL A 34 -8.12 -10.57 -3.47
C VAL A 34 -8.60 -10.60 -2.04
N GLU A 35 -8.09 -9.70 -1.22
CA GLU A 35 -8.49 -9.54 0.18
C GLU A 35 -9.14 -8.17 0.35
N PHE A 36 -10.45 -8.17 0.62
CA PHE A 36 -11.22 -6.97 0.84
C PHE A 36 -11.07 -6.50 2.29
N ARG A 37 -10.63 -5.25 2.47
CA ARG A 37 -10.45 -4.61 3.78
C ARG A 37 -11.30 -3.34 3.86
N SER A 38 -11.54 -2.82 5.07
CA SER A 38 -12.37 -1.64 5.27
C SER A 38 -11.94 -0.42 4.47
N GLY A 39 -10.63 -0.21 4.31
CA GLY A 39 -10.05 0.96 3.63
C GLY A 39 -9.45 0.67 2.25
N MET A 40 -9.20 -0.59 1.89
CA MET A 40 -8.46 -0.95 0.70
C MET A 40 -8.83 -2.33 0.16
N ILE A 41 -8.39 -2.63 -1.05
CA ILE A 41 -8.37 -3.99 -1.60
C ILE A 41 -6.92 -4.40 -1.79
N ASN A 42 -6.49 -5.49 -1.12
CA ASN A 42 -5.17 -6.06 -1.35
C ASN A 42 -5.25 -7.11 -2.47
N VAL A 43 -4.38 -6.99 -3.46
CA VAL A 43 -4.28 -7.92 -4.60
C VAL A 43 -2.93 -8.62 -4.56
N CYS A 44 -2.95 -9.96 -4.57
CA CYS A 44 -1.77 -10.80 -4.43
C CYS A 44 -1.73 -11.87 -5.53
N PRO A 45 -0.92 -11.71 -6.58
CA PRO A 45 -0.88 -12.66 -7.70
C PRO A 45 -0.54 -14.10 -7.32
N VAL A 46 0.41 -14.31 -6.42
CA VAL A 46 0.76 -15.65 -5.90
C VAL A 46 -0.27 -16.18 -4.90
N GLY A 47 -1.02 -15.28 -4.28
CA GLY A 47 -1.96 -15.60 -3.20
C GLY A 47 -1.34 -15.50 -1.80
N ARG A 48 -2.10 -14.95 -0.86
CA ARG A 48 -1.61 -14.69 0.50
C ARG A 48 -1.36 -15.96 1.32
N ASN A 49 -1.94 -17.10 0.90
CA ASN A 49 -1.76 -18.41 1.53
C ASN A 49 -0.43 -19.10 1.14
N CYS A 50 0.43 -18.43 0.37
CA CYS A 50 1.74 -18.97 0.03
C CYS A 50 2.63 -19.07 1.28
N SER A 51 3.48 -20.09 1.30
CA SER A 51 4.53 -20.27 2.32
C SER A 51 5.60 -19.17 2.22
N GLN A 52 6.43 -19.01 3.25
CA GLN A 52 7.53 -18.05 3.22
C GLN A 52 8.50 -18.33 2.05
N LYS A 53 8.80 -19.59 1.77
CA LYS A 53 9.66 -20.00 0.65
C LYS A 53 9.05 -19.57 -0.71
N GLU A 54 7.74 -19.75 -0.89
CA GLU A 54 7.03 -19.33 -2.11
C GLU A 54 6.94 -17.81 -2.23
N ARG A 55 6.81 -17.12 -1.10
CA ARG A 55 6.85 -15.66 -1.03
C ARG A 55 8.19 -15.12 -1.51
N ASP A 56 9.29 -15.66 -1.00
CA ASP A 56 10.64 -15.25 -1.37
C ASP A 56 10.90 -15.55 -2.86
N ALA A 57 10.51 -16.74 -3.32
CA ALA A 57 10.62 -17.13 -4.72
C ALA A 57 9.82 -16.22 -5.67
N PHE A 58 8.59 -15.85 -5.27
CA PHE A 58 7.79 -14.91 -6.07
C PHE A 58 8.41 -13.51 -6.06
N GLY A 59 8.96 -13.05 -4.93
CA GLY A 59 9.65 -11.76 -4.85
C GLY A 59 10.82 -11.66 -5.84
N GLU A 60 11.63 -12.72 -5.95
CA GLU A 60 12.71 -12.77 -6.94
C GLU A 60 12.20 -12.87 -8.39
N TYR A 61 11.14 -13.68 -8.61
CA TYR A 61 10.50 -13.80 -9.92
C TYR A 61 9.93 -12.45 -10.39
N ASP A 62 9.26 -11.71 -9.49
CA ASP A 62 8.64 -10.43 -9.81
C ASP A 62 9.65 -9.32 -10.14
N LYS A 63 10.83 -9.33 -9.53
CA LYS A 63 11.93 -8.41 -9.89
C LYS A 63 12.36 -8.53 -11.36
N VAL A 64 12.25 -9.74 -11.92
CA VAL A 64 12.65 -10.02 -13.30
C VAL A 64 11.48 -9.84 -14.28
N HIS A 65 10.30 -10.32 -13.88
CA HIS A 65 9.14 -10.40 -14.77
C HIS A 65 8.17 -9.22 -14.66
N HIS A 66 8.31 -8.38 -13.61
CA HIS A 66 7.49 -7.20 -13.35
C HIS A 66 5.98 -7.51 -13.33
N VAL A 67 5.60 -8.63 -12.71
CA VAL A 67 4.22 -9.13 -12.71
C VAL A 67 3.26 -8.10 -12.11
N ARG A 68 3.60 -7.57 -10.92
CA ARG A 68 2.75 -6.61 -10.22
C ARG A 68 2.68 -5.27 -10.95
N GLU A 69 3.81 -4.79 -11.45
CA GLU A 69 3.88 -3.52 -12.21
C GLU A 69 3.00 -3.60 -13.47
N LYS A 70 3.15 -4.66 -14.28
CA LYS A 70 2.35 -4.87 -15.49
C LYS A 70 0.85 -4.96 -15.18
N MET A 71 0.49 -5.68 -14.11
CA MET A 71 -0.89 -5.76 -13.67
C MET A 71 -1.44 -4.39 -13.27
N VAL A 72 -0.69 -3.62 -12.49
CA VAL A 72 -1.06 -2.27 -12.07
C VAL A 72 -1.24 -1.33 -13.27
N GLU A 73 -0.37 -1.41 -14.28
CA GLU A 73 -0.52 -0.61 -15.51
C GLU A 73 -1.84 -0.91 -16.24
N VAL A 74 -2.20 -2.19 -16.35
CA VAL A 74 -3.47 -2.61 -16.96
C VAL A 74 -4.65 -2.10 -16.13
N LEU A 75 -4.60 -2.23 -14.82
CA LEU A 75 -5.67 -1.76 -13.92
C LEU A 75 -5.82 -0.23 -13.95
N LYS A 76 -4.72 0.52 -13.98
CA LYS A 76 -4.74 1.99 -14.11
C LYS A 76 -5.44 2.43 -15.40
N LYS A 77 -5.23 1.71 -16.50
CA LYS A 77 -5.85 1.99 -17.79
C LYS A 77 -7.34 1.65 -17.79
N GLU A 78 -7.70 0.47 -17.31
CA GLU A 78 -9.09 -0.03 -17.31
C GLU A 78 -10.00 0.73 -16.35
N PHE A 79 -9.46 1.16 -15.20
CA PHE A 79 -10.20 1.85 -14.13
C PHE A 79 -9.72 3.29 -13.91
N SER A 80 -9.34 3.96 -14.99
CA SER A 80 -8.86 5.35 -14.95
C SER A 80 -9.88 6.35 -14.39
N ASP A 81 -11.17 6.04 -14.53
CA ASP A 81 -12.30 6.85 -14.05
C ASP A 81 -12.68 6.57 -12.58
N TYR A 82 -12.10 5.53 -11.94
CA TYR A 82 -12.42 5.19 -10.55
C TYR A 82 -11.64 6.02 -9.52
N GLY A 83 -10.54 6.65 -9.92
CA GLY A 83 -9.67 7.36 -8.98
C GLY A 83 -9.02 6.43 -7.96
N PHE A 84 -8.61 5.23 -8.40
CA PHE A 84 -7.83 4.32 -7.59
C PHE A 84 -6.34 4.68 -7.62
N VAL A 85 -5.70 4.55 -6.47
CA VAL A 85 -4.26 4.58 -6.31
C VAL A 85 -3.77 3.16 -6.02
N TYR A 86 -2.71 2.76 -6.69
CA TYR A 86 -2.12 1.42 -6.59
C TYR A 86 -0.74 1.52 -5.93
N LEU A 87 -0.60 0.85 -4.80
CA LEU A 87 0.61 0.91 -3.97
C LEU A 87 1.28 -0.46 -3.96
N ILE A 88 2.32 -0.62 -4.76
CA ILE A 88 3.12 -1.84 -4.76
C ILE A 88 4.02 -1.81 -3.51
N GLY A 89 3.77 -2.72 -2.59
CA GLY A 89 4.51 -2.84 -1.34
C GLY A 89 4.82 -4.27 -0.97
N GLY A 90 5.80 -4.48 -0.09
CA GLY A 90 6.23 -5.81 0.31
C GLY A 90 6.70 -6.69 -0.86
N GLN A 91 6.60 -8.01 -0.70
CA GLN A 91 7.15 -8.97 -1.67
C GLN A 91 6.15 -9.51 -2.69
N ILE A 92 4.86 -9.57 -2.34
CA ILE A 92 3.90 -10.43 -3.09
C ILE A 92 2.61 -9.75 -3.53
N SER A 93 2.29 -8.57 -3.01
CA SER A 93 1.00 -7.91 -3.25
C SER A 93 1.14 -6.44 -3.58
N PHE A 94 0.03 -5.84 -3.97
CA PHE A 94 -0.16 -4.40 -4.00
C PHE A 94 -1.51 -4.05 -3.40
N ASP A 95 -1.61 -2.83 -2.89
CA ASP A 95 -2.83 -2.30 -2.32
C ASP A 95 -3.51 -1.35 -3.31
N VAL A 96 -4.84 -1.41 -3.35
CA VAL A 96 -5.70 -0.53 -4.14
C VAL A 96 -6.52 0.29 -3.16
N VAL A 97 -6.28 1.60 -3.17
CA VAL A 97 -6.93 2.55 -2.27
C VAL A 97 -7.63 3.65 -3.07
N PRO A 98 -8.70 4.23 -2.55
CA PRO A 98 -9.27 5.44 -3.15
C PRO A 98 -8.27 6.58 -3.15
N GLN A 99 -8.26 7.41 -4.18
CA GLN A 99 -7.47 8.64 -4.18
C GLN A 99 -7.83 9.52 -2.98
N GLY A 100 -6.81 10.03 -2.27
CA GLY A 100 -6.94 10.78 -1.03
C GLY A 100 -7.09 9.91 0.22
N TRP A 101 -6.97 8.57 0.10
CA TRP A 101 -6.95 7.61 1.21
C TRP A 101 -5.54 7.04 1.43
N ASP A 102 -4.53 7.86 1.19
CA ASP A 102 -3.16 7.60 1.61
C ASP A 102 -2.98 7.92 3.11
N LYS A 103 -1.77 7.88 3.59
CA LYS A 103 -1.48 8.14 5.02
C LYS A 103 -1.85 9.56 5.47
N THR A 104 -1.99 10.51 4.56
CA THR A 104 -2.45 11.87 4.90
C THR A 104 -3.92 11.93 5.30
N TYR A 105 -4.71 10.88 5.00
CA TYR A 105 -6.11 10.80 5.39
C TYR A 105 -6.33 10.96 6.90
N CYS A 106 -5.39 10.47 7.72
CA CYS A 106 -5.49 10.60 9.18
C CYS A 106 -5.36 12.05 9.67
N LEU A 107 -4.72 12.93 8.91
CA LEU A 107 -4.46 14.32 9.32
C LEU A 107 -5.74 15.14 9.49
N GLN A 108 -6.82 14.80 8.78
CA GLN A 108 -8.12 15.47 8.96
C GLN A 108 -8.72 15.30 10.36
N PHE A 109 -8.25 14.32 11.13
CA PHE A 109 -8.70 14.06 12.50
C PHE A 109 -7.79 14.69 13.55
N LEU A 110 -6.76 15.40 13.13
CA LEU A 110 -5.71 15.96 13.99
C LEU A 110 -5.69 17.49 14.00
N ASP A 111 -6.76 18.14 13.53
CA ASP A 111 -6.85 19.61 13.41
C ASP A 111 -6.75 20.37 14.76
N GLY A 112 -6.77 19.68 15.89
CA GLY A 112 -6.67 20.29 17.22
C GLY A 112 -5.29 20.28 17.84
N TYR A 113 -4.27 19.82 17.11
CA TYR A 113 -2.90 19.71 17.62
C TYR A 113 -2.01 20.77 16.99
N ASP A 114 -1.13 21.36 17.80
CA ASP A 114 -0.19 22.41 17.37
C ASP A 114 0.95 21.82 16.51
N GLU A 115 1.38 20.61 16.83
CA GLU A 115 2.43 19.88 16.10
C GLU A 115 2.02 18.42 15.87
N ILE A 116 2.27 17.92 14.66
CA ILE A 116 2.02 16.55 14.27
C ILE A 116 3.34 15.95 13.76
N HIS A 117 3.93 15.05 14.52
CA HIS A 117 5.17 14.38 14.17
C HIS A 117 4.88 13.05 13.48
N PHE A 118 5.48 12.84 12.31
CA PHE A 118 5.37 11.60 11.56
C PHE A 118 6.73 10.90 11.44
N PHE A 119 6.78 9.62 11.77
CA PHE A 119 7.97 8.78 11.66
C PHE A 119 7.73 7.68 10.62
N GLY A 120 8.59 7.60 9.58
CA GLY A 120 8.46 6.65 8.50
C GLY A 120 9.80 6.19 7.92
N ASP A 121 9.83 4.98 7.34
CA ASP A 121 11.02 4.40 6.71
C ASP A 121 11.02 4.52 5.17
N LYS A 122 9.88 4.86 4.56
CA LYS A 122 9.68 5.00 3.12
C LYS A 122 9.36 6.45 2.71
N THR A 123 10.18 7.38 3.20
CA THR A 123 9.95 8.83 3.08
C THR A 123 10.52 9.46 1.79
N ALA A 124 11.25 8.70 0.97
CA ALA A 124 11.74 9.18 -0.33
C ALA A 124 10.58 9.25 -1.37
N PRO A 125 10.70 10.09 -2.42
CA PRO A 125 9.71 10.14 -3.49
C PRO A 125 9.38 8.76 -4.07
N GLY A 126 8.09 8.41 -4.12
CA GLY A 126 7.59 7.08 -4.51
C GLY A 126 7.49 6.07 -3.37
N GLY A 127 7.96 6.39 -2.17
CA GLY A 127 7.69 5.61 -0.96
C GLY A 127 6.29 5.87 -0.43
N ASN A 128 5.72 4.90 0.26
CA ASN A 128 4.34 5.01 0.80
C ASN A 128 4.20 5.95 2.01
N ASP A 129 5.30 6.48 2.51
CA ASP A 129 5.35 7.47 3.59
C ASP A 129 5.58 8.89 3.06
N TYR A 130 5.89 9.03 1.77
CA TYR A 130 6.34 10.28 1.20
C TYR A 130 5.31 11.41 1.34
N GLU A 131 4.05 11.13 1.03
CA GLU A 131 2.97 12.12 1.03
C GLU A 131 2.76 12.70 2.43
N ILE A 132 2.65 11.87 3.46
CA ILE A 132 2.48 12.35 4.85
C ILE A 132 3.76 12.95 5.41
N PHE A 133 4.94 12.43 5.04
CA PHE A 133 6.23 12.96 5.46
C PHE A 133 6.45 14.39 4.94
N SER A 134 6.02 14.66 3.70
CA SER A 134 6.18 15.96 3.03
C SER A 134 4.97 16.90 3.18
N ASP A 135 3.90 16.45 3.84
CA ASP A 135 2.71 17.28 4.09
C ASP A 135 3.05 18.46 5.00
N PRO A 136 2.66 19.70 4.64
CA PRO A 136 2.97 20.89 5.42
C PRO A 136 2.39 20.90 6.85
N ARG A 137 1.44 20.01 7.15
CA ARG A 137 0.86 19.85 8.49
C ARG A 137 1.68 18.92 9.38
N THR A 138 2.70 18.25 8.85
CA THR A 138 3.51 17.31 9.61
C THR A 138 4.96 17.76 9.73
N ILE A 139 5.59 17.38 10.83
CA ILE A 139 7.04 17.40 11.02
C ILE A 139 7.53 15.97 10.75
N GLY A 140 8.11 15.75 9.56
CA GLY A 140 8.50 14.42 9.09
C GLY A 140 9.86 13.99 9.63
N HIS A 141 9.93 12.76 10.15
CA HIS A 141 11.16 12.11 10.62
C HIS A 141 11.39 10.82 9.83
N THR A 142 12.55 10.72 9.18
CA THR A 142 12.96 9.46 8.55
C THR A 142 13.59 8.55 9.59
N VAL A 143 13.17 7.30 9.63
CA VAL A 143 13.68 6.26 10.55
C VAL A 143 14.13 5.04 9.78
N THR A 144 15.04 4.26 10.39
CA THR A 144 15.56 3.02 9.81
C THR A 144 14.88 1.77 10.36
N GLY A 145 14.06 1.92 11.42
CA GLY A 145 13.32 0.83 12.04
C GLY A 145 12.81 1.20 13.43
N PRO A 146 12.19 0.22 14.15
CA PRO A 146 11.54 0.49 15.43
C PRO A 146 12.46 1.06 16.51
N PHE A 147 13.70 0.60 16.61
CA PHE A 147 14.65 1.09 17.61
C PHE A 147 15.08 2.53 17.35
N ASP A 148 15.25 2.90 16.07
CA ASP A 148 15.53 4.28 15.68
C ASP A 148 14.35 5.20 15.99
N THR A 149 13.11 4.73 15.72
CA THR A 149 11.90 5.46 16.11
C THR A 149 11.86 5.74 17.61
N ILE A 150 12.10 4.73 18.44
CA ILE A 150 12.12 4.89 19.90
C ILE A 150 13.17 5.94 20.30
N SER A 151 14.41 5.80 19.81
CA SER A 151 15.50 6.70 20.13
C SER A 151 15.19 8.15 19.72
N GLN A 152 14.63 8.37 18.53
CA GLN A 152 14.25 9.72 18.08
C GLN A 152 13.11 10.28 18.92
N CYS A 153 12.10 9.49 19.30
CA CYS A 153 11.02 9.93 20.19
C CYS A 153 11.53 10.26 21.59
N GLU A 154 12.43 9.46 22.16
CA GLU A 154 13.04 9.73 23.47
C GLU A 154 13.80 11.04 23.46
N ASN A 155 14.61 11.28 22.43
CA ASN A 155 15.38 12.51 22.30
C ASN A 155 14.48 13.74 22.08
N LEU A 156 13.41 13.60 21.32
CA LEU A 156 12.54 14.71 20.92
C LEU A 156 11.57 15.12 22.05
N PHE A 157 10.98 14.14 22.73
CA PHE A 157 9.89 14.38 23.68
C PHE A 157 10.28 14.20 25.15
N PHE A 158 11.35 13.46 25.42
CA PHE A 158 11.80 13.12 26.78
C PHE A 158 13.28 13.43 27.02
N GLY A 159 13.96 14.01 26.04
CA GLY A 159 15.36 14.42 26.17
C GLY A 159 15.51 15.37 27.34
N SER A 160 16.32 14.98 28.30
CA SER A 160 16.60 15.73 29.53
C SER A 160 17.24 17.09 29.20
N GLU A 161 16.81 18.12 29.93
CA GLU A 161 17.51 19.39 30.06
C GLU A 161 19.01 19.20 30.41
#